data_b21ce2f21f4cf736be37f87e4d7e2ef4
#
_entry.id   b21ce2f21f4cf736be37f87e4d7e2ef4
#
_cell.length_a   1.000
_cell.length_b   1.000
_cell.length_c   1.000
_cell.angle_alpha   90.00
_cell.angle_beta   90.00
_cell.angle_gamma   90.00
#
_symmetry.space_group_name_H-M   'P 1'
#
loop_
_entity.id
_entity.type
_entity.pdbx_description
1 polymer ?
#
loop_
_entity_poly.entity_id
_entity_poly.type
_entity_poly.pdbx_seq_one_letter_code
_entity_poly.pdbx_strand_id
1 'polypeptide(L)'
;MNFKKFKNLSEAEKKDDSFYLIGLDIGNNSTAIAYFNAAGEQPECIDLSGGYGKPSIPTVVQYIPDTKEWVIGEYAVLNQGAGIVFFDLLKRMGNNDYVELGGRLVSLASVFAVFVKEVLQSIKNINPKAEIVGILCTVPAYFSDGQSEELKRVFKLAGYEKELIGFVSDRESVLAEYLFSRVGARQGLPLAQELRFGSSATPTVDVCTYDSVLVLDFGSRELRGGVYKISLSEGETMAVCRSFYFDESVSTESLDGDVYKLFMSSLEGSARDKYKEEIAGFHHQYKDMLFQKNIRSRPLKLYFNFIYPPIQVVLSYNMVDRLIRPYERKFTAFVKEVVEKSKLPEVDVVLCVGGGFEMLWAREAASKFFDREKVRIAKNTKLVAAIGASVLAAGQAGFLKNKLELVDTQKLEVDIGVFDGKNFFGLAARNSFWWQKHAPKLVLVHKEITEKLEISLAKQTTDGNTEELESILIEGLPTRPKGVTCLELSINFSSSNSLELIVRDLGFGELFPKTDYTAKFLLQLSNS
;
A
#
# COMPACT_ATOMS: atom_id res chain seq x y z
N MET A 1 20.40 -0.42 20.93
CA MET A 1 20.06 -1.84 21.27
C MET A 1 19.22 -2.40 20.14
N ASN A 2 19.31 -3.69 19.75
CA ASN A 2 18.44 -4.25 18.74
C ASN A 2 17.15 -4.82 19.36
N PHE A 3 16.10 -4.98 18.55
CA PHE A 3 14.78 -5.45 18.99
C PHE A 3 14.82 -6.78 19.77
N LYS A 4 15.65 -7.73 19.31
CA LYS A 4 15.78 -9.04 19.97
C LYS A 4 16.35 -8.93 21.39
N LYS A 5 17.33 -8.04 21.62
CA LYS A 5 17.87 -7.78 22.95
C LYS A 5 16.86 -7.03 23.81
N PHE A 6 16.22 -6.00 23.24
CA PHE A 6 15.18 -5.23 23.91
C PHE A 6 14.02 -6.12 24.39
N LYS A 7 13.55 -7.05 23.57
CA LYS A 7 12.47 -7.96 23.92
C LYS A 7 12.77 -8.83 25.16
N ASN A 8 14.04 -9.12 25.41
CA ASN A 8 14.49 -9.93 26.52
C ASN A 8 14.74 -9.14 27.82
N LEU A 9 14.58 -7.82 27.85
CA LEU A 9 14.65 -7.01 29.05
C LEU A 9 13.45 -7.31 29.97
N SER A 10 13.62 -7.08 31.26
CA SER A 10 12.51 -7.09 32.21
C SER A 10 11.51 -5.97 31.92
N GLU A 11 10.29 -6.10 32.38
CA GLU A 11 9.26 -5.06 32.19
C GLU A 11 9.67 -3.70 32.77
N ALA A 12 10.39 -3.70 33.90
CA ALA A 12 10.90 -2.48 34.51
C ALA A 12 11.97 -1.79 33.64
N GLU A 13 12.90 -2.57 33.06
CA GLU A 13 13.94 -2.04 32.18
C GLU A 13 13.38 -1.51 30.86
N LYS A 14 12.31 -2.13 30.34
CA LYS A 14 11.64 -1.68 29.11
C LYS A 14 10.92 -0.32 29.26
N LYS A 15 10.59 0.09 30.48
CA LYS A 15 9.90 1.37 30.77
C LYS A 15 10.82 2.59 30.78
N ASP A 16 12.06 2.47 30.28
CA ASP A 16 12.94 3.62 30.06
C ASP A 16 12.36 4.47 28.91
N ASP A 17 12.21 5.77 29.15
CA ASP A 17 11.62 6.74 28.21
C ASP A 17 12.52 7.03 26.99
N SER A 18 13.76 6.53 27.02
CA SER A 18 14.67 6.61 25.88
C SER A 18 14.41 5.56 24.80
N PHE A 19 13.68 4.48 25.07
CA PHE A 19 13.43 3.41 24.11
C PHE A 19 12.24 3.70 23.21
N TYR A 20 12.49 3.73 21.90
CA TYR A 20 11.51 4.06 20.88
C TYR A 20 11.24 2.85 19.98
N LEU A 21 9.98 2.45 19.94
CA LEU A 21 9.44 1.50 18.95
C LEU A 21 8.78 2.31 17.84
N ILE A 22 9.40 2.27 16.67
CA ILE A 22 9.05 3.14 15.55
C ILE A 22 8.02 2.48 14.64
N GLY A 23 6.97 3.22 14.32
CA GLY A 23 6.12 3.01 13.17
C GLY A 23 6.54 3.97 12.05
N LEU A 24 7.01 3.43 10.94
CA LEU A 24 7.48 4.20 9.80
C LEU A 24 6.56 3.96 8.62
N ASP A 25 5.79 4.98 8.23
CA ASP A 25 4.94 4.94 7.05
C ASP A 25 5.65 5.61 5.87
N ILE A 26 6.15 4.79 4.94
CA ILE A 26 6.79 5.26 3.72
C ILE A 26 5.79 5.13 2.56
N GLY A 27 5.16 6.25 2.19
CA GLY A 27 4.35 6.32 0.98
C GLY A 27 5.17 6.77 -0.25
N ASN A 28 4.60 6.63 -1.45
CA ASN A 28 5.25 7.12 -2.66
C ASN A 28 5.47 8.64 -2.66
N ASN A 29 4.54 9.40 -2.07
CA ASN A 29 4.58 10.87 -2.06
C ASN A 29 5.01 11.47 -0.73
N SER A 30 4.74 10.79 0.38
CA SER A 30 5.06 11.33 1.72
C SER A 30 5.37 10.22 2.70
N THR A 31 6.26 10.53 3.64
CA THR A 31 6.67 9.66 4.74
C THR A 31 6.31 10.30 6.07
N ALA A 32 5.81 9.48 7.00
CA ALA A 32 5.48 9.86 8.37
C ALA A 32 6.12 8.90 9.37
N ILE A 33 6.41 9.40 10.56
CA ILE A 33 6.93 8.59 11.68
C ILE A 33 6.07 8.79 12.91
N ALA A 34 5.78 7.72 13.59
CA ALA A 34 5.32 7.70 14.97
C ALA A 34 6.22 6.79 15.79
N TYR A 35 6.25 7.00 17.09
CA TYR A 35 6.92 6.10 18.01
C TYR A 35 5.99 5.73 19.16
N PHE A 36 6.16 4.55 19.67
CA PHE A 36 5.54 4.11 20.89
C PHE A 36 6.59 4.14 22.01
N ASN A 37 6.31 4.94 23.04
CA ASN A 37 7.11 4.99 24.23
C ASN A 37 6.46 4.12 25.31
N ALA A 38 7.19 3.16 25.80
CA ALA A 38 6.67 2.22 26.80
C ALA A 38 6.32 2.90 28.14
N ALA A 39 7.01 3.99 28.49
CA ALA A 39 6.72 4.75 29.71
C ALA A 39 5.40 5.52 29.60
N GLY A 40 5.08 6.04 28.41
CA GLY A 40 3.86 6.81 28.13
C GLY A 40 2.64 5.95 27.80
N GLU A 41 2.83 4.68 27.49
CA GLU A 41 1.79 3.71 27.06
C GLU A 41 0.94 4.21 25.86
N GLN A 42 1.46 5.18 25.10
CA GLN A 42 0.76 5.80 23.94
C GLN A 42 1.71 6.04 22.77
N PRO A 43 1.19 6.00 21.52
CA PRO A 43 1.95 6.42 20.36
C PRO A 43 1.99 7.94 20.24
N GLU A 44 3.13 8.47 19.83
CA GLU A 44 3.35 9.87 19.55
C GLU A 44 3.91 10.06 18.14
N CYS A 45 3.54 11.16 17.48
CA CYS A 45 4.04 11.50 16.15
C CYS A 45 5.27 12.37 16.24
N ILE A 46 6.16 12.20 15.27
CA ILE A 46 7.37 13.00 15.15
C ILE A 46 7.15 14.08 14.09
N ASP A 47 7.42 15.33 14.44
CA ASP A 47 7.48 16.44 13.48
C ASP A 47 8.76 16.37 12.67
N LEU A 48 8.66 15.88 11.44
CA LEU A 48 9.79 15.75 10.51
C LEU A 48 10.16 17.07 9.82
N SER A 49 9.34 18.12 9.98
CA SER A 49 9.54 19.41 9.32
C SER A 49 10.50 20.36 10.06
N GLY A 50 11.08 19.91 11.18
CA GLY A 50 11.99 20.75 11.96
C GLY A 50 11.30 21.89 12.71
N GLY A 51 10.06 21.71 13.18
CA GLY A 51 9.32 22.66 13.98
C GLY A 51 8.24 23.44 13.25
N TYR A 52 8.01 23.17 11.96
CA TYR A 52 6.93 23.78 11.19
C TYR A 52 5.57 23.07 11.36
N GLY A 53 5.49 22.07 12.24
CA GLY A 53 4.26 21.34 12.55
C GLY A 53 3.75 20.46 11.41
N LYS A 54 4.61 20.10 10.46
CA LYS A 54 4.27 19.17 9.38
C LYS A 54 4.61 17.74 9.81
N PRO A 55 3.62 16.91 10.02
CA PRO A 55 3.83 15.55 10.55
C PRO A 55 4.37 14.58 9.51
N SER A 56 4.46 14.97 8.25
CA SER A 56 4.99 14.16 7.16
C SER A 56 5.84 15.00 6.22
N ILE A 57 6.84 14.37 5.59
CA ILE A 57 7.70 15.00 4.57
C ILE A 57 7.52 14.30 3.22
N PRO A 58 7.78 14.99 2.09
CA PRO A 58 7.83 14.34 0.78
C PRO A 58 8.85 13.20 0.72
N THR A 59 8.48 12.07 0.12
CA THR A 59 9.39 10.92 -0.11
C THR A 59 10.26 11.21 -1.34
N VAL A 60 11.16 12.17 -1.21
CA VAL A 60 12.00 12.69 -2.29
C VAL A 60 13.44 12.80 -1.83
N VAL A 61 14.35 12.41 -2.71
CA VAL A 61 15.80 12.56 -2.52
C VAL A 61 16.37 13.37 -3.67
N GLN A 62 17.30 14.25 -3.37
CA GLN A 62 18.05 15.00 -4.37
C GLN A 62 19.56 14.84 -4.13
N TYR A 63 20.29 14.61 -5.20
CA TYR A 63 21.75 14.67 -5.22
C TYR A 63 22.19 15.98 -5.89
N ILE A 64 23.00 16.77 -5.20
CA ILE A 64 23.58 18.04 -5.70
C ILE A 64 25.01 17.76 -6.17
N PRO A 65 25.29 17.69 -7.48
CA PRO A 65 26.61 17.28 -7.99
C PRO A 65 27.75 18.22 -7.56
N ASP A 66 27.49 19.51 -7.51
CA ASP A 66 28.51 20.54 -7.22
C ASP A 66 29.07 20.43 -5.80
N THR A 67 28.20 20.18 -4.82
CA THR A 67 28.59 20.03 -3.42
C THR A 67 28.76 18.56 -3.00
N LYS A 68 28.29 17.61 -3.82
CA LYS A 68 28.18 16.17 -3.55
C LYS A 68 27.30 15.87 -2.34
N GLU A 69 26.35 16.73 -2.06
CA GLU A 69 25.42 16.61 -0.94
C GLU A 69 24.13 15.91 -1.35
N TRP A 70 23.55 15.24 -0.35
CA TRP A 70 22.22 14.66 -0.44
C TRP A 70 21.26 15.48 0.40
N VAL A 71 20.10 15.78 -0.16
CA VAL A 71 19.02 16.46 0.55
C VAL A 71 17.72 15.69 0.36
N ILE A 72 16.82 15.76 1.34
CA ILE A 72 15.57 15.02 1.35
C ILE A 72 14.35 15.92 1.60
N GLY A 73 13.18 15.38 1.31
CA GLY A 73 11.91 15.99 1.70
C GLY A 73 11.60 17.31 1.01
N GLU A 74 11.07 18.26 1.76
CA GLU A 74 10.65 19.59 1.27
C GLU A 74 11.79 20.33 0.56
N TYR A 75 13.00 20.26 1.11
CA TYR A 75 14.14 20.96 0.56
C TYR A 75 14.50 20.43 -0.84
N ALA A 76 14.46 19.11 -1.02
CA ALA A 76 14.67 18.47 -2.32
C ALA A 76 13.60 18.88 -3.36
N VAL A 77 12.35 19.04 -2.92
CA VAL A 77 11.25 19.49 -3.78
C VAL A 77 11.39 20.96 -4.18
N LEU A 78 11.81 21.82 -3.25
CA LEU A 78 11.93 23.25 -3.53
C LEU A 78 13.14 23.60 -4.41
N ASN A 79 14.20 22.80 -4.36
CA ASN A 79 15.48 23.06 -5.03
C ASN A 79 15.74 22.15 -6.25
N GLN A 80 14.72 21.69 -6.93
CA GLN A 80 14.83 20.71 -8.04
C GLN A 80 15.85 21.12 -9.12
N GLY A 81 15.99 22.41 -9.41
CA GLY A 81 16.96 22.90 -10.39
C GLY A 81 18.43 22.79 -10.00
N ALA A 82 18.74 22.49 -8.74
CA ALA A 82 20.12 22.43 -8.23
C ALA A 82 20.79 21.04 -8.39
N GLY A 83 20.04 20.00 -8.81
CA GLY A 83 20.61 18.65 -8.89
C GLY A 83 19.65 17.60 -9.45
N ILE A 84 20.02 16.35 -9.26
CA ILE A 84 19.26 15.18 -9.74
C ILE A 84 18.26 14.77 -8.66
N VAL A 85 16.97 14.78 -9.00
CA VAL A 85 15.87 14.49 -8.05
C VAL A 85 15.28 13.11 -8.32
N PHE A 86 15.06 12.36 -7.24
CA PHE A 86 14.49 11.01 -7.27
C PHE A 86 13.13 10.99 -6.59
N PHE A 87 12.13 10.64 -7.37
CA PHE A 87 10.75 10.43 -6.95
C PHE A 87 10.38 8.95 -7.06
N ASP A 88 9.21 8.58 -6.55
CA ASP A 88 8.62 7.24 -6.68
C ASP A 88 9.54 6.11 -6.21
N LEU A 89 10.35 6.37 -5.18
CA LEU A 89 11.35 5.43 -4.69
C LEU A 89 10.74 4.09 -4.29
N LEU A 90 9.64 4.11 -3.55
CA LEU A 90 8.97 2.88 -3.10
C LEU A 90 8.38 2.08 -4.28
N LYS A 91 7.80 2.78 -5.27
CA LYS A 91 7.23 2.16 -6.47
C LYS A 91 8.24 1.36 -7.28
N ARG A 92 9.47 1.83 -7.29
CA ARG A 92 10.56 1.27 -8.10
C ARG A 92 11.31 0.14 -7.39
N MET A 93 10.96 -0.18 -6.13
CA MET A 93 11.51 -1.34 -5.44
C MET A 93 11.11 -2.64 -6.17
N GLY A 94 12.01 -3.61 -6.17
CA GLY A 94 11.85 -4.89 -6.88
C GLY A 94 12.37 -4.90 -8.32
N ASN A 95 12.68 -3.73 -8.91
CA ASN A 95 13.18 -3.63 -10.28
C ASN A 95 14.70 -3.75 -10.40
N ASN A 96 15.43 -3.70 -9.29
CA ASN A 96 16.90 -3.62 -9.25
C ASN A 96 17.45 -2.46 -10.10
N ASP A 97 16.81 -1.30 -10.02
CA ASP A 97 17.16 -0.12 -10.80
C ASP A 97 18.52 0.48 -10.39
N TYR A 98 19.24 1.01 -11.37
CA TYR A 98 20.48 1.77 -11.18
C TYR A 98 20.35 3.13 -11.82
N VAL A 99 21.06 4.10 -11.24
CA VAL A 99 21.15 5.48 -11.72
C VAL A 99 22.61 5.88 -11.84
N GLU A 100 22.93 6.69 -12.84
CA GLU A 100 24.27 7.21 -13.01
C GLU A 100 24.45 8.52 -12.24
N LEU A 101 25.42 8.54 -11.34
CA LEU A 101 25.76 9.72 -10.53
C LEU A 101 27.27 9.97 -10.61
N GLY A 102 27.63 11.08 -11.24
CA GLY A 102 29.04 11.47 -11.35
C GLY A 102 29.92 10.41 -12.03
N GLY A 103 29.41 9.73 -13.06
CA GLY A 103 30.12 8.68 -13.79
C GLY A 103 30.15 7.33 -13.08
N ARG A 104 29.35 7.13 -12.03
CA ARG A 104 29.22 5.85 -11.31
C ARG A 104 27.78 5.37 -11.30
N LEU A 105 27.60 4.06 -11.49
CA LEU A 105 26.31 3.41 -11.31
C LEU A 105 26.01 3.20 -9.82
N VAL A 106 24.92 3.77 -9.35
CA VAL A 106 24.44 3.66 -7.96
C VAL A 106 23.09 2.97 -7.97
N SER A 107 22.90 1.98 -7.11
CA SER A 107 21.58 1.31 -7.02
C SER A 107 20.55 2.26 -6.44
N LEU A 108 19.30 2.18 -6.94
CA LEU A 108 18.20 2.97 -6.39
C LEU A 108 17.96 2.67 -4.91
N ALA A 109 18.20 1.43 -4.47
CA ALA A 109 18.17 1.06 -3.06
C ALA A 109 19.20 1.86 -2.22
N SER A 110 20.37 2.20 -2.77
CA SER A 110 21.36 3.07 -2.08
C SER A 110 20.87 4.51 -1.97
N VAL A 111 20.20 5.02 -3.00
CA VAL A 111 19.58 6.36 -2.97
C VAL A 111 18.47 6.40 -1.92
N PHE A 112 17.63 5.38 -1.91
CA PHE A 112 16.54 5.30 -0.93
C PHE A 112 17.05 5.10 0.51
N ALA A 113 18.18 4.43 0.68
CA ALA A 113 18.83 4.28 1.98
C ALA A 113 19.27 5.62 2.59
N VAL A 114 19.67 6.59 1.76
CA VAL A 114 19.95 7.96 2.22
C VAL A 114 18.69 8.56 2.85
N PHE A 115 17.55 8.46 2.18
CA PHE A 115 16.27 8.96 2.70
C PHE A 115 15.92 8.34 4.05
N VAL A 116 15.91 7.01 4.11
CA VAL A 116 15.57 6.26 5.34
C VAL A 116 16.51 6.62 6.49
N LYS A 117 17.81 6.75 6.21
CA LYS A 117 18.82 7.12 7.20
C LYS A 117 18.55 8.51 7.77
N GLU A 118 18.36 9.51 6.91
CA GLU A 118 18.13 10.90 7.33
C GLU A 118 16.83 11.04 8.13
N VAL A 119 15.76 10.36 7.67
CA VAL A 119 14.46 10.34 8.36
C VAL A 119 14.59 9.72 9.75
N LEU A 120 15.29 8.61 9.92
CA LEU A 120 15.48 7.98 11.23
C LEU A 120 16.48 8.73 12.11
N GLN A 121 17.48 9.39 11.53
CA GLN A 121 18.39 10.25 12.27
C GLN A 121 17.72 11.50 12.83
N SER A 122 16.67 12.03 12.19
CA SER A 122 15.92 13.18 12.69
C SER A 122 15.32 12.95 14.08
N ILE A 123 15.06 11.70 14.45
CA ILE A 123 14.60 11.32 15.80
C ILE A 123 15.62 11.71 16.86
N LYS A 124 16.90 11.46 16.59
CA LYS A 124 17.99 11.83 17.51
C LYS A 124 18.25 13.34 17.58
N ASN A 125 17.90 14.06 16.51
CA ASN A 125 17.98 15.52 16.51
C ASN A 125 16.91 16.13 17.43
N ILE A 126 15.73 15.49 17.53
CA ILE A 126 14.63 15.92 18.41
C ILE A 126 14.89 15.47 19.85
N ASN A 127 15.27 14.20 20.02
CA ASN A 127 15.65 13.65 21.33
C ASN A 127 17.00 12.93 21.24
N PRO A 128 18.11 13.59 21.64
CA PRO A 128 19.45 12.98 21.59
C PRO A 128 19.61 11.69 22.41
N LYS A 129 18.74 11.48 23.41
CA LYS A 129 18.75 10.26 24.24
C LYS A 129 17.95 9.12 23.61
N ALA A 130 17.17 9.39 22.54
CA ALA A 130 16.34 8.37 21.93
C ALA A 130 17.19 7.22 21.39
N GLU A 131 16.83 6.01 21.78
CA GLU A 131 17.37 4.76 21.26
C GLU A 131 16.28 4.00 20.50
N ILE A 132 16.45 3.89 19.18
CA ILE A 132 15.53 3.11 18.34
C ILE A 132 15.81 1.63 18.63
N VAL A 133 14.84 0.95 19.21
CA VAL A 133 14.95 -0.48 19.57
C VAL A 133 14.19 -1.39 18.63
N GLY A 134 13.27 -0.85 17.85
CA GLY A 134 12.52 -1.60 16.84
C GLY A 134 11.85 -0.68 15.83
N ILE A 135 11.79 -1.11 14.57
CA ILE A 135 11.14 -0.40 13.47
C ILE A 135 10.18 -1.35 12.76
N LEU A 136 8.90 -1.00 12.72
CA LEU A 136 7.92 -1.66 11.88
C LEU A 136 7.55 -0.70 10.75
N CYS A 137 7.87 -1.08 9.51
CA CYS A 137 7.64 -0.22 8.36
C CYS A 137 6.36 -0.64 7.62
N THR A 138 5.52 0.33 7.24
CA THR A 138 4.35 0.03 6.42
C THR A 138 4.76 -0.19 4.97
N VAL A 139 4.04 -1.06 4.30
CA VAL A 139 4.14 -1.30 2.85
C VAL A 139 2.73 -1.43 2.27
N PRO A 140 2.54 -1.14 0.98
CA PRO A 140 1.28 -1.42 0.31
C PRO A 140 0.90 -2.90 0.48
N ALA A 141 -0.39 -3.19 0.66
CA ALA A 141 -0.86 -4.54 0.91
C ALA A 141 -0.48 -5.56 -0.20
N TYR A 142 -0.28 -5.08 -1.43
CA TYR A 142 0.15 -5.88 -2.60
C TYR A 142 1.67 -5.96 -2.80
N PHE A 143 2.46 -5.45 -1.86
CA PHE A 143 3.92 -5.47 -1.95
C PHE A 143 4.43 -6.91 -2.03
N SER A 144 5.20 -7.22 -3.07
CA SER A 144 5.72 -8.56 -3.30
C SER A 144 6.90 -8.90 -2.38
N ASP A 145 7.21 -10.19 -2.27
CA ASP A 145 8.37 -10.65 -1.50
C ASP A 145 9.68 -10.04 -2.06
N GLY A 146 9.82 -9.95 -3.39
CA GLY A 146 10.98 -9.32 -4.03
C GLY A 146 11.13 -7.84 -3.69
N GLN A 147 10.03 -7.10 -3.66
CA GLN A 147 10.02 -5.70 -3.22
C GLN A 147 10.38 -5.58 -1.73
N SER A 148 9.84 -6.48 -0.91
CA SER A 148 10.13 -6.52 0.53
C SER A 148 11.62 -6.83 0.80
N GLU A 149 12.22 -7.74 0.05
CA GLU A 149 13.66 -8.05 0.18
C GLU A 149 14.54 -6.87 -0.25
N GLU A 150 14.18 -6.17 -1.33
CA GLU A 150 14.91 -4.96 -1.72
C GLU A 150 14.76 -3.85 -0.68
N LEU A 151 13.57 -3.69 -0.09
CA LEU A 151 13.37 -2.72 0.99
C LEU A 151 14.14 -3.10 2.27
N LYS A 152 14.27 -4.38 2.61
CA LYS A 152 15.19 -4.83 3.68
C LYS A 152 16.64 -4.41 3.40
N ARG A 153 17.06 -4.53 2.13
CA ARG A 153 18.39 -4.06 1.70
C ARG A 153 18.54 -2.55 1.91
N VAL A 154 17.49 -1.75 1.67
CA VAL A 154 17.49 -0.30 1.95
C VAL A 154 17.77 -0.05 3.43
N PHE A 155 17.08 -0.72 4.35
CA PHE A 155 17.31 -0.58 5.80
C PHE A 155 18.71 -1.04 6.21
N LYS A 156 19.23 -2.09 5.60
CA LYS A 156 20.62 -2.54 5.81
C LYS A 156 21.63 -1.48 5.39
N LEU A 157 21.47 -0.89 4.21
CA LEU A 157 22.33 0.19 3.71
C LEU A 157 22.21 1.47 4.54
N ALA A 158 21.03 1.75 5.09
CA ALA A 158 20.79 2.85 6.02
C ALA A 158 21.39 2.63 7.42
N GLY A 159 21.81 1.40 7.74
CA GLY A 159 22.41 1.02 9.02
C GLY A 159 21.42 0.59 10.11
N TYR A 160 20.16 0.28 9.75
CA TYR A 160 19.08 -0.09 10.67
C TYR A 160 18.56 -1.53 10.47
N GLU A 161 19.36 -2.43 9.90
CA GLU A 161 18.99 -3.85 9.67
C GLU A 161 18.60 -4.58 10.98
N LYS A 162 19.28 -4.24 12.08
CA LYS A 162 19.08 -4.93 13.38
C LYS A 162 17.87 -4.41 14.14
N GLU A 163 17.44 -3.21 13.87
CA GLU A 163 16.28 -2.55 14.44
C GLU A 163 15.01 -2.84 13.62
N LEU A 164 15.13 -3.22 12.35
CA LEU A 164 13.98 -3.58 11.52
C LEU A 164 13.31 -4.85 12.06
N ILE A 165 12.09 -4.70 12.58
CA ILE A 165 11.24 -5.82 13.04
C ILE A 165 10.65 -6.55 11.83
N GLY A 166 10.19 -5.79 10.84
CA GLY A 166 9.54 -6.31 9.63
C GLY A 166 8.70 -5.28 8.91
N PHE A 167 7.81 -5.78 8.07
CA PHE A 167 6.85 -5.00 7.31
C PHE A 167 5.43 -5.37 7.71
N VAL A 168 4.54 -4.39 7.60
CA VAL A 168 3.10 -4.55 7.84
C VAL A 168 2.35 -3.80 6.75
N SER A 169 1.18 -4.26 6.36
CA SER A 169 0.39 -3.49 5.40
C SER A 169 -0.12 -2.18 6.02
N ASP A 170 -0.14 -1.13 5.21
CA ASP A 170 -0.67 0.17 5.59
C ASP A 170 -2.11 0.09 6.11
N ARG A 171 -2.98 -0.72 5.49
CA ARG A 171 -4.36 -0.96 5.93
C ARG A 171 -4.46 -1.62 7.31
N GLU A 172 -3.60 -2.60 7.59
CA GLU A 172 -3.53 -3.26 8.91
C GLU A 172 -3.07 -2.29 9.97
N SER A 173 -2.12 -1.42 9.63
CA SER A 173 -1.67 -0.36 10.53
C SER A 173 -2.79 0.63 10.85
N VAL A 174 -3.56 1.09 9.84
CA VAL A 174 -4.72 1.96 10.06
C VAL A 174 -5.74 1.30 10.98
N LEU A 175 -6.01 0.01 10.76
CA LEU A 175 -6.94 -0.74 11.60
C LEU A 175 -6.42 -0.91 13.03
N ALA A 176 -5.12 -1.14 13.19
CA ALA A 176 -4.48 -1.27 14.51
C ALA A 176 -4.57 0.03 15.32
N GLU A 177 -4.35 1.18 14.68
CA GLU A 177 -4.55 2.49 15.32
C GLU A 177 -5.99 2.63 15.83
N TYR A 178 -6.96 2.35 14.96
CA TYR A 178 -8.37 2.45 15.31
C TYR A 178 -8.73 1.53 16.49
N LEU A 179 -8.32 0.28 16.44
CA LEU A 179 -8.61 -0.70 17.49
C LEU A 179 -7.93 -0.34 18.83
N PHE A 180 -6.68 0.14 18.75
CA PHE A 180 -5.96 0.60 19.93
C PHE A 180 -6.64 1.79 20.59
N SER A 181 -7.03 2.81 19.81
CA SER A 181 -7.76 3.98 20.28
C SER A 181 -9.10 3.60 20.93
N ARG A 182 -9.77 2.57 20.40
CA ARG A 182 -11.01 2.03 20.98
C ARG A 182 -10.81 1.33 22.32
N VAL A 183 -9.78 0.48 22.42
CA VAL A 183 -9.45 -0.19 23.66
C VAL A 183 -8.97 0.81 24.70
N GLY A 184 -8.16 1.80 24.30
CA GLY A 184 -7.71 2.89 25.16
C GLY A 184 -8.86 3.71 25.72
N ALA A 185 -9.88 4.01 24.91
CA ALA A 185 -11.08 4.71 25.38
C ALA A 185 -11.82 3.94 26.48
N ARG A 186 -11.88 2.62 26.42
CA ARG A 186 -12.42 1.77 27.50
C ARG A 186 -11.64 1.90 28.81
N GLN A 187 -10.35 2.21 28.71
CA GLN A 187 -9.45 2.36 29.85
C GLN A 187 -9.33 3.81 30.35
N GLY A 188 -10.12 4.75 29.80
CA GLY A 188 -10.10 6.18 30.17
C GLY A 188 -8.98 6.98 29.50
N LEU A 189 -8.29 6.42 28.51
CA LEU A 189 -7.32 7.14 27.70
C LEU A 189 -8.04 8.03 26.66
N PRO A 190 -7.51 9.24 26.34
CA PRO A 190 -8.14 10.11 25.33
C PRO A 190 -8.10 9.44 23.96
N LEU A 191 -9.23 9.46 23.25
CA LEU A 191 -9.32 9.05 21.85
C LEU A 191 -8.43 9.95 20.99
N ALA A 192 -7.72 9.36 20.02
CA ALA A 192 -7.14 10.14 18.93
C ALA A 192 -8.22 11.04 18.33
N GLN A 193 -7.90 12.33 18.12
CA GLN A 193 -8.90 13.34 17.71
C GLN A 193 -9.45 13.01 16.33
N GLU A 194 -10.62 12.39 16.28
CA GLU A 194 -11.36 12.12 15.05
C GLU A 194 -12.18 13.36 14.65
N LEU A 195 -12.10 13.74 13.38
CA LEU A 195 -13.03 14.72 12.81
C LEU A 195 -14.35 14.00 12.48
N ARG A 196 -15.36 14.22 13.29
CA ARG A 196 -16.73 13.84 12.92
C ARG A 196 -17.34 14.90 12.01
N PHE A 197 -17.93 14.47 10.91
CA PHE A 197 -18.70 15.35 10.05
C PHE A 197 -19.96 15.84 10.80
N GLY A 198 -19.97 17.12 11.16
CA GLY A 198 -21.20 17.86 11.49
C GLY A 198 -21.78 17.77 12.90
N SER A 199 -21.08 17.21 13.89
CA SER A 199 -21.54 17.32 15.29
C SER A 199 -20.49 17.94 16.20
N SER A 200 -20.91 18.97 16.96
CA SER A 200 -20.13 19.56 18.05
C SER A 200 -20.24 18.76 19.37
N ALA A 201 -20.85 17.58 19.33
CA ALA A 201 -20.98 16.72 20.49
C ALA A 201 -19.68 15.94 20.75
N THR A 202 -19.19 16.01 21.98
CA THR A 202 -18.21 15.06 22.52
C THR A 202 -18.69 13.64 22.21
N PRO A 203 -17.84 12.76 21.66
CA PRO A 203 -18.25 11.40 21.38
C PRO A 203 -18.61 10.71 22.69
N THR A 204 -19.88 10.43 22.89
CA THR A 204 -20.28 9.38 23.81
C THR A 204 -19.73 8.10 23.19
N VAL A 205 -18.70 7.54 23.84
CA VAL A 205 -18.09 6.28 23.44
C VAL A 205 -19.12 5.20 23.71
N ASP A 206 -19.95 4.91 22.72
CA ASP A 206 -20.75 3.69 22.75
C ASP A 206 -19.82 2.53 22.45
N VAL A 207 -19.38 1.88 23.53
CA VAL A 207 -18.28 0.93 23.60
C VAL A 207 -18.65 -0.42 22.99
N CYS A 208 -19.88 -0.57 22.54
CA CYS A 208 -20.49 -1.89 22.57
C CYS A 208 -20.67 -2.53 21.26
N THR A 209 -20.51 -2.33 20.12
CA THR A 209 -21.05 -3.23 19.07
C THR A 209 -20.62 -2.97 17.64
N TYR A 210 -19.47 -2.39 17.42
CA TYR A 210 -19.01 -2.38 16.03
C TYR A 210 -18.34 -3.69 15.67
N ASP A 211 -19.08 -4.52 14.96
CA ASP A 211 -18.64 -5.81 14.48
C ASP A 211 -17.90 -5.71 13.15
N SER A 212 -18.08 -4.62 12.41
CA SER A 212 -17.54 -4.47 11.06
C SER A 212 -16.98 -3.08 10.77
N VAL A 213 -15.77 -3.05 10.22
CA VAL A 213 -15.04 -1.82 9.89
C VAL A 213 -14.64 -1.85 8.42
N LEU A 214 -15.00 -0.83 7.66
CA LEU A 214 -14.47 -0.56 6.34
C LEU A 214 -13.32 0.45 6.46
N VAL A 215 -12.14 0.08 6.03
CA VAL A 215 -11.01 0.99 5.84
C VAL A 215 -10.97 1.41 4.39
N LEU A 216 -11.11 2.71 4.12
CA LEU A 216 -10.91 3.31 2.81
C LEU A 216 -9.64 4.17 2.85
N ASP A 217 -8.67 3.83 2.02
CA ASP A 217 -7.45 4.61 1.85
C ASP A 217 -7.39 5.18 0.43
N PHE A 218 -7.49 6.50 0.34
CA PHE A 218 -7.39 7.20 -0.94
C PHE A 218 -5.99 7.80 -1.08
N GLY A 219 -5.11 6.99 -1.66
CA GLY A 219 -3.70 7.28 -1.82
C GLY A 219 -3.35 8.05 -3.10
N SER A 220 -2.05 8.24 -3.31
CA SER A 220 -1.52 8.88 -4.52
C SER A 220 -1.70 8.03 -5.77
N ARG A 221 -1.66 6.71 -5.63
CA ARG A 221 -1.64 5.79 -6.77
C ARG A 221 -2.94 5.06 -6.99
N GLU A 222 -3.72 4.88 -5.95
CA GLU A 222 -4.91 4.04 -5.97
C GLU A 222 -5.85 4.38 -4.83
N LEU A 223 -7.09 4.00 -5.01
CA LEU A 223 -8.08 3.88 -3.95
C LEU A 223 -8.07 2.43 -3.46
N ARG A 224 -7.93 2.22 -2.16
CA ARG A 224 -7.97 0.92 -1.50
C ARG A 224 -9.15 0.83 -0.55
N GLY A 225 -9.73 -0.35 -0.45
CA GLY A 225 -10.83 -0.62 0.46
C GLY A 225 -10.75 -2.02 1.05
N GLY A 226 -10.89 -2.14 2.36
CA GLY A 226 -10.94 -3.43 3.04
C GLY A 226 -12.00 -3.45 4.13
N VAL A 227 -12.85 -4.47 4.13
CA VAL A 227 -13.86 -4.70 5.17
C VAL A 227 -13.37 -5.77 6.14
N TYR A 228 -13.43 -5.45 7.42
CA TYR A 228 -12.98 -6.32 8.50
C TYR A 228 -14.13 -6.64 9.45
N LYS A 229 -14.24 -7.92 9.82
CA LYS A 229 -15.07 -8.36 10.94
C LYS A 229 -14.23 -8.32 12.21
N ILE A 230 -14.72 -7.62 13.23
CA ILE A 230 -14.05 -7.47 14.52
C ILE A 230 -14.67 -8.41 15.54
N SER A 231 -13.83 -9.10 16.28
CA SER A 231 -14.23 -9.91 17.41
C SER A 231 -13.44 -9.47 18.63
N LEU A 232 -14.14 -9.18 19.72
CA LEU A 232 -13.56 -8.77 20.99
C LEU A 232 -13.75 -9.86 22.03
N SER A 233 -12.65 -10.32 22.60
CA SER A 233 -12.64 -11.19 23.76
C SER A 233 -11.81 -10.59 24.89
N GLU A 234 -11.83 -11.18 26.07
CA GLU A 234 -11.02 -10.73 27.19
C GLU A 234 -9.53 -10.90 26.87
N GLY A 235 -8.80 -9.79 26.83
CA GLY A 235 -7.36 -9.77 26.54
C GLY A 235 -6.98 -9.90 25.05
N GLU A 236 -7.94 -10.07 24.14
CA GLU A 236 -7.65 -10.23 22.70
C GLU A 236 -8.68 -9.51 21.82
N THR A 237 -8.18 -8.86 20.79
CA THR A 237 -8.98 -8.26 19.73
C THR A 237 -8.54 -8.86 18.40
N MET A 238 -9.45 -9.56 17.72
CA MET A 238 -9.20 -10.14 16.41
C MET A 238 -9.95 -9.39 15.33
N ALA A 239 -9.28 -9.08 14.23
CA ALA A 239 -9.88 -8.49 13.03
C ALA A 239 -9.60 -9.39 11.83
N VAL A 240 -10.66 -9.90 11.21
CA VAL A 240 -10.58 -10.78 10.03
C VAL A 240 -10.97 -10.00 8.79
N CYS A 241 -10.06 -9.90 7.83
CA CYS A 241 -10.32 -9.28 6.53
C CYS A 241 -11.33 -10.12 5.73
N ARG A 242 -12.50 -9.55 5.42
CA ARG A 242 -13.58 -10.22 4.67
C ARG A 242 -13.56 -9.91 3.18
N SER A 243 -13.10 -8.70 2.83
CA SER A 243 -12.85 -8.29 1.45
C SER A 243 -11.74 -7.26 1.42
N PHE A 244 -10.97 -7.26 0.35
CA PHE A 244 -9.99 -6.22 0.06
C PHE A 244 -9.83 -6.07 -1.44
N TYR A 245 -9.87 -4.82 -1.92
CA TYR A 245 -9.67 -4.46 -3.31
C TYR A 245 -8.92 -3.15 -3.43
N PHE A 246 -8.40 -2.87 -4.61
CA PHE A 246 -7.81 -1.58 -4.96
C PHE A 246 -8.14 -1.21 -6.42
N ASP A 247 -8.17 0.09 -6.71
CA ASP A 247 -8.41 0.64 -8.05
C ASP A 247 -7.40 1.75 -8.35
N GLU A 248 -6.45 1.47 -9.23
CA GLU A 248 -5.43 2.43 -9.68
C GLU A 248 -6.01 3.55 -10.55
N SER A 249 -7.18 3.34 -11.14
CA SER A 249 -7.85 4.37 -11.95
C SER A 249 -8.49 5.50 -11.12
N VAL A 250 -8.53 5.31 -9.79
CA VAL A 250 -9.00 6.31 -8.82
C VAL A 250 -7.86 6.63 -7.88
N SER A 251 -7.02 7.57 -8.26
CA SER A 251 -5.86 7.99 -7.47
C SER A 251 -5.72 9.50 -7.47
N THR A 252 -5.01 10.06 -6.47
CA THR A 252 -4.77 11.50 -6.48
C THR A 252 -3.78 11.89 -7.58
N GLU A 253 -2.86 11.02 -7.97
CA GLU A 253 -1.92 11.24 -9.08
C GLU A 253 -2.67 11.28 -10.43
N SER A 254 -3.62 10.37 -10.65
CA SER A 254 -4.45 10.39 -11.87
C SER A 254 -5.27 11.67 -11.97
N LEU A 255 -5.86 12.11 -10.86
CA LEU A 255 -6.62 13.36 -10.79
C LEU A 255 -5.70 14.58 -11.03
N ASP A 256 -4.53 14.62 -10.42
CA ASP A 256 -3.52 15.66 -10.63
C ASP A 256 -3.11 15.74 -12.11
N GLY A 257 -2.89 14.58 -12.74
CA GLY A 257 -2.56 14.49 -14.16
C GLY A 257 -3.67 15.03 -15.07
N ASP A 258 -4.93 14.76 -14.74
CA ASP A 258 -6.07 15.25 -15.51
C ASP A 258 -6.31 16.75 -15.28
N VAL A 259 -6.08 17.26 -14.07
CA VAL A 259 -6.08 18.71 -13.82
C VAL A 259 -4.95 19.40 -14.58
N TYR A 260 -3.76 18.80 -14.60
CA TYR A 260 -2.64 19.33 -15.40
C TYR A 260 -2.99 19.40 -16.91
N LYS A 261 -3.59 18.33 -17.46
CA LYS A 261 -4.05 18.32 -18.86
C LYS A 261 -5.10 19.41 -19.13
N LEU A 262 -6.06 19.56 -18.21
CA LEU A 262 -7.08 20.59 -18.29
C LEU A 262 -6.46 21.99 -18.28
N PHE A 263 -5.50 22.22 -17.39
CA PHE A 263 -4.73 23.45 -17.31
C PHE A 263 -3.97 23.71 -18.63
N MET A 264 -3.19 22.75 -19.11
CA MET A 264 -2.43 22.87 -20.36
C MET A 264 -3.34 23.14 -21.57
N SER A 265 -4.54 22.56 -21.60
CA SER A 265 -5.52 22.82 -22.66
C SER A 265 -6.12 24.23 -22.61
N SER A 266 -6.06 24.89 -21.46
CA SER A 266 -6.56 26.24 -21.25
C SER A 266 -5.54 27.33 -21.59
N LEU A 267 -4.29 26.94 -21.89
CA LEU A 267 -3.24 27.86 -22.37
C LEU A 267 -3.29 28.01 -23.87
N GLU A 268 -2.93 29.20 -24.36
CA GLU A 268 -2.68 29.43 -25.79
C GLU A 268 -1.51 28.56 -26.29
N GLY A 269 -1.56 28.15 -27.58
CA GLY A 269 -0.60 27.21 -28.14
C GLY A 269 0.87 27.60 -27.96
N SER A 270 1.21 28.88 -28.21
CA SER A 270 2.58 29.41 -28.04
C SER A 270 3.06 29.36 -26.57
N ALA A 271 2.17 29.65 -25.61
CA ALA A 271 2.50 29.59 -24.21
C ALA A 271 2.63 28.12 -23.73
N ARG A 272 1.81 27.21 -24.25
CA ARG A 272 1.86 25.78 -23.95
C ARG A 272 3.21 25.17 -24.32
N ASP A 273 3.68 25.43 -25.54
CA ASP A 273 4.92 24.85 -26.04
C ASP A 273 6.14 25.46 -25.33
N LYS A 274 6.09 26.78 -25.07
CA LYS A 274 7.19 27.51 -24.44
C LYS A 274 7.43 27.12 -22.98
N TYR A 275 6.38 26.80 -22.21
CA TYR A 275 6.47 26.64 -20.75
C TYR A 275 6.14 25.22 -20.26
N LYS A 276 6.10 24.25 -21.17
CA LYS A 276 5.73 22.87 -20.85
C LYS A 276 6.64 22.23 -19.83
N GLU A 277 7.95 22.45 -19.95
CA GLU A 277 8.96 21.85 -19.06
C GLU A 277 8.96 22.51 -17.68
N GLU A 278 8.86 23.84 -17.63
CA GLU A 278 8.80 24.57 -16.36
C GLU A 278 7.53 24.24 -15.57
N ILE A 279 6.39 24.10 -16.27
CA ILE A 279 5.12 23.73 -15.64
C ILE A 279 5.18 22.29 -15.14
N ALA A 280 5.78 21.36 -15.86
CA ALA A 280 5.96 19.99 -15.42
C ALA A 280 6.82 19.91 -14.15
N GLY A 281 7.87 20.73 -14.03
CA GLY A 281 8.71 20.81 -12.84
C GLY A 281 7.98 21.28 -11.58
N PHE A 282 6.88 22.02 -11.71
CA PHE A 282 6.07 22.52 -10.60
C PHE A 282 4.85 21.67 -10.25
N HIS A 283 4.72 20.49 -10.83
CA HIS A 283 3.59 19.60 -10.62
C HIS A 283 3.25 19.36 -9.13
N HIS A 284 4.26 19.25 -8.28
CA HIS A 284 4.06 19.05 -6.84
C HIS A 284 3.45 20.25 -6.11
N GLN A 285 3.73 21.48 -6.56
CA GLN A 285 3.11 22.69 -5.97
C GLN A 285 1.62 22.80 -6.31
N TYR A 286 1.18 22.31 -7.47
CA TYR A 286 -0.25 22.26 -7.82
C TYR A 286 -1.01 21.29 -6.96
N LYS A 287 -0.37 20.19 -6.62
CA LYS A 287 -0.95 19.15 -5.78
C LYS A 287 -1.46 19.73 -4.48
N ASP A 288 -0.63 20.46 -3.75
CA ASP A 288 -1.01 21.10 -2.49
C ASP A 288 -2.12 22.15 -2.68
N MET A 289 -2.11 22.89 -3.79
CA MET A 289 -3.16 23.86 -4.09
C MET A 289 -4.50 23.20 -4.38
N LEU A 290 -4.52 22.03 -5.02
CA LEU A 290 -5.73 21.26 -5.33
C LEU A 290 -6.34 20.64 -4.07
N PHE A 291 -5.51 20.16 -3.15
CA PHE A 291 -5.95 19.51 -1.91
C PHE A 291 -6.46 20.51 -0.86
N GLN A 292 -5.85 21.69 -0.77
CA GLN A 292 -6.20 22.71 0.22
C GLN A 292 -7.49 23.48 -0.09
N LYS A 293 -8.04 23.38 -1.31
CA LYS A 293 -9.20 24.18 -1.71
C LYS A 293 -10.40 23.31 -2.03
N ASN A 294 -11.55 23.75 -1.56
CA ASN A 294 -12.85 23.23 -1.96
C ASN A 294 -13.08 23.54 -3.46
N ILE A 295 -12.59 22.66 -4.34
CA ILE A 295 -12.60 22.83 -5.79
C ILE A 295 -14.02 22.99 -6.34
N ARG A 296 -15.04 22.45 -5.66
CA ARG A 296 -16.45 22.55 -6.08
C ARG A 296 -17.12 23.89 -5.78
N SER A 297 -16.66 24.61 -4.76
CA SER A 297 -17.35 25.82 -4.31
C SER A 297 -16.85 27.11 -4.96
N ARG A 298 -15.67 27.11 -5.56
CA ARG A 298 -15.06 28.30 -6.15
C ARG A 298 -14.23 27.98 -7.38
N PRO A 299 -14.14 28.90 -8.38
CA PRO A 299 -13.20 28.76 -9.50
C PRO A 299 -11.77 28.57 -8.97
N LEU A 300 -11.05 27.59 -9.52
CA LEU A 300 -9.64 27.38 -9.19
C LEU A 300 -8.80 28.39 -9.97
N LYS A 301 -8.11 29.26 -9.24
CA LYS A 301 -7.18 30.23 -9.82
C LYS A 301 -5.76 29.71 -9.62
N LEU A 302 -5.06 29.44 -10.69
CA LEU A 302 -3.67 29.02 -10.71
C LEU A 302 -2.80 30.19 -11.19
N TYR A 303 -1.79 30.54 -10.39
CA TYR A 303 -0.87 31.62 -10.70
C TYR A 303 0.52 31.04 -10.93
N PHE A 304 1.09 31.34 -12.10
CA PHE A 304 2.43 30.92 -12.49
C PHE A 304 3.35 32.13 -12.49
N ASN A 305 3.77 32.55 -11.30
CA ASN A 305 4.62 33.73 -11.08
C ASN A 305 6.08 33.52 -11.51
N PHE A 306 6.49 32.26 -11.70
CA PHE A 306 7.81 31.90 -12.20
C PHE A 306 7.90 31.98 -13.73
N ILE A 307 6.79 32.19 -14.43
CA ILE A 307 6.72 32.43 -15.87
C ILE A 307 6.64 33.93 -16.09
N TYR A 308 7.43 34.45 -17.03
CA TYR A 308 7.38 35.86 -17.39
C TYR A 308 6.88 36.05 -18.81
N PRO A 309 5.81 36.83 -19.03
CA PRO A 309 4.95 37.46 -18.02
C PRO A 309 4.14 36.42 -17.21
N PRO A 310 3.79 36.72 -15.95
CA PRO A 310 3.02 35.79 -15.12
C PRO A 310 1.72 35.38 -15.79
N ILE A 311 1.42 34.08 -15.73
CA ILE A 311 0.19 33.53 -16.32
C ILE A 311 -0.78 33.19 -15.21
N GLN A 312 -2.04 33.63 -15.35
CA GLN A 312 -3.16 33.22 -14.51
C GLN A 312 -4.08 32.33 -15.33
N VAL A 313 -4.36 31.14 -14.85
CA VAL A 313 -5.39 30.27 -15.38
C VAL A 313 -6.53 30.15 -14.40
N VAL A 314 -7.75 30.35 -14.89
CA VAL A 314 -8.97 30.20 -14.07
C VAL A 314 -9.74 29.00 -14.60
N LEU A 315 -9.81 27.94 -13.79
CA LEU A 315 -10.65 26.79 -14.07
C LEU A 315 -12.05 27.06 -13.49
N SER A 316 -13.05 27.13 -14.35
CA SER A 316 -14.42 27.37 -13.94
C SER A 316 -14.99 26.18 -13.16
N TYR A 317 -16.02 26.42 -12.33
CA TYR A 317 -16.74 25.37 -11.61
C TYR A 317 -17.16 24.21 -12.54
N ASN A 318 -17.74 24.51 -13.70
CA ASN A 318 -18.22 23.49 -14.63
C ASN A 318 -17.07 22.62 -15.20
N MET A 319 -15.90 23.21 -15.43
CA MET A 319 -14.72 22.47 -15.90
C MET A 319 -14.25 21.51 -14.81
N VAL A 320 -14.15 22.00 -13.58
CA VAL A 320 -13.73 21.18 -12.42
C VAL A 320 -14.75 20.10 -12.09
N ASP A 321 -16.04 20.41 -12.13
CA ASP A 321 -17.10 19.44 -11.87
C ASP A 321 -17.12 18.31 -12.91
N ARG A 322 -16.96 18.64 -14.19
CA ARG A 322 -16.83 17.63 -15.27
C ARG A 322 -15.62 16.72 -15.08
N LEU A 323 -14.54 17.25 -14.54
CA LEU A 323 -13.33 16.48 -14.27
C LEU A 323 -13.54 15.52 -13.07
N ILE A 324 -14.21 15.95 -12.00
CA ILE A 324 -14.36 15.18 -10.77
C ILE A 324 -15.46 14.10 -10.88
N ARG A 325 -16.54 14.35 -11.59
CA ARG A 325 -17.67 13.40 -11.71
C ARG A 325 -17.30 11.96 -12.11
N PRO A 326 -16.38 11.72 -13.05
CA PRO A 326 -15.92 10.35 -13.35
C PRO A 326 -15.26 9.67 -12.16
N TYR A 327 -14.46 10.40 -11.39
CA TYR A 327 -13.81 9.88 -10.17
C TYR A 327 -14.83 9.56 -9.08
N GLU A 328 -15.85 10.40 -8.87
CA GLU A 328 -16.93 10.11 -7.92
C GLU A 328 -17.71 8.83 -8.28
N ARG A 329 -18.01 8.65 -9.57
CA ARG A 329 -18.71 7.44 -10.03
C ARG A 329 -17.89 6.19 -9.79
N LYS A 330 -16.60 6.23 -10.14
CA LYS A 330 -15.68 5.11 -9.90
C LYS A 330 -15.50 4.85 -8.42
N PHE A 331 -15.30 5.90 -7.61
CA PHE A 331 -15.22 5.79 -6.16
C PHE A 331 -16.46 5.08 -5.59
N THR A 332 -17.66 5.53 -5.97
CA THR A 332 -18.92 4.94 -5.49
C THR A 332 -19.06 3.47 -5.93
N ALA A 333 -18.72 3.16 -7.18
CA ALA A 333 -18.74 1.79 -7.70
C ALA A 333 -17.76 0.89 -6.94
N PHE A 334 -16.54 1.37 -6.70
CA PHE A 334 -15.53 0.66 -5.94
C PHE A 334 -15.96 0.37 -4.50
N VAL A 335 -16.47 1.39 -3.78
CA VAL A 335 -16.94 1.21 -2.39
C VAL A 335 -18.06 0.16 -2.34
N LYS A 336 -19.01 0.23 -3.29
CA LYS A 336 -20.10 -0.74 -3.39
C LYS A 336 -19.56 -2.16 -3.58
N GLU A 337 -18.63 -2.36 -4.50
CA GLU A 337 -18.01 -3.66 -4.76
C GLU A 337 -17.32 -4.22 -3.51
N VAL A 338 -16.50 -3.43 -2.84
CA VAL A 338 -15.77 -3.85 -1.62
C VAL A 338 -16.73 -4.32 -0.53
N VAL A 339 -17.83 -3.56 -0.32
CA VAL A 339 -18.84 -3.90 0.70
C VAL A 339 -19.61 -5.17 0.31
N GLU A 340 -20.11 -5.27 -0.93
CA GLU A 340 -20.86 -6.44 -1.39
C GLU A 340 -20.03 -7.73 -1.32
N LYS A 341 -18.76 -7.65 -1.69
CA LYS A 341 -17.84 -8.81 -1.65
C LYS A 341 -17.49 -9.27 -0.23
N SER A 342 -17.65 -8.42 0.78
CA SER A 342 -17.43 -8.81 2.17
C SER A 342 -18.45 -9.81 2.69
N LYS A 343 -19.62 -9.87 2.06
CA LYS A 343 -20.79 -10.69 2.46
C LYS A 343 -21.26 -10.39 3.88
N LEU A 344 -20.91 -9.24 4.43
CA LEU A 344 -21.43 -8.76 5.71
C LEU A 344 -22.75 -8.01 5.47
N PRO A 345 -23.74 -8.13 6.37
CA PRO A 345 -25.03 -7.49 6.20
C PRO A 345 -24.95 -5.97 6.27
N GLU A 346 -24.00 -5.46 7.03
CA GLU A 346 -23.83 -4.04 7.28
C GLU A 346 -22.37 -3.71 7.62
N VAL A 347 -21.97 -2.46 7.36
CA VAL A 347 -20.73 -1.86 7.83
C VAL A 347 -21.07 -0.86 8.93
N ASP A 348 -20.48 -1.04 10.12
CA ASP A 348 -20.75 -0.20 11.30
C ASP A 348 -19.92 1.07 11.31
N VAL A 349 -18.65 0.98 10.86
CA VAL A 349 -17.72 2.10 10.85
C VAL A 349 -16.97 2.15 9.53
N VAL A 350 -16.78 3.34 8.99
CA VAL A 350 -16.00 3.64 7.80
C VAL A 350 -14.84 4.56 8.17
N LEU A 351 -13.63 4.05 8.09
CA LEU A 351 -12.41 4.80 8.33
C LEU A 351 -11.86 5.33 7.01
N CYS A 352 -11.83 6.66 6.86
CA CYS A 352 -11.31 7.34 5.68
C CYS A 352 -9.92 7.89 5.97
N VAL A 353 -8.90 7.36 5.29
CA VAL A 353 -7.50 7.74 5.42
C VAL A 353 -6.87 8.03 4.05
N GLY A 354 -5.63 8.51 4.05
CA GLY A 354 -4.94 8.91 2.83
C GLY A 354 -5.24 10.35 2.39
N GLY A 355 -4.27 10.97 1.68
CA GLY A 355 -4.34 12.37 1.28
C GLY A 355 -5.54 12.72 0.39
N GLY A 356 -6.10 11.76 -0.32
CA GLY A 356 -7.30 11.95 -1.15
C GLY A 356 -8.54 12.36 -0.36
N PHE A 357 -8.64 11.98 0.92
CA PHE A 357 -9.72 12.42 1.80
C PHE A 357 -9.54 13.84 2.35
N GLU A 358 -8.48 14.54 2.03
CA GLU A 358 -8.39 15.99 2.24
C GLU A 358 -9.31 16.74 1.27
N MET A 359 -9.66 16.12 0.13
CA MET A 359 -10.59 16.66 -0.86
C MET A 359 -12.05 16.53 -0.40
N LEU A 360 -12.79 17.63 -0.48
CA LEU A 360 -14.19 17.68 -0.03
C LEU A 360 -15.08 16.68 -0.79
N TRP A 361 -14.90 16.54 -2.11
CA TRP A 361 -15.73 15.63 -2.90
C TRP A 361 -15.62 14.17 -2.47
N ALA A 362 -14.41 13.72 -2.08
CA ALA A 362 -14.19 12.35 -1.63
C ALA A 362 -14.91 12.10 -0.28
N ARG A 363 -14.84 13.08 0.62
CA ARG A 363 -15.59 13.06 1.90
C ARG A 363 -17.10 13.03 1.68
N GLU A 364 -17.58 13.87 0.78
CA GLU A 364 -19.00 13.91 0.41
C GLU A 364 -19.47 12.61 -0.24
N ALA A 365 -18.65 12.01 -1.12
CA ALA A 365 -18.96 10.74 -1.75
C ALA A 365 -19.08 9.61 -0.72
N ALA A 366 -18.14 9.50 0.22
CA ALA A 366 -18.23 8.54 1.32
C ALA A 366 -19.47 8.76 2.18
N SER A 367 -19.77 10.03 2.54
CA SER A 367 -20.93 10.38 3.36
C SER A 367 -22.28 10.29 2.66
N LYS A 368 -22.31 10.18 1.33
CA LYS A 368 -23.53 9.86 0.56
C LYS A 368 -23.82 8.37 0.53
N PHE A 369 -22.79 7.55 0.57
CA PHE A 369 -22.92 6.09 0.53
C PHE A 369 -23.26 5.50 1.91
N PHE A 370 -22.70 6.08 2.97
CA PHE A 370 -22.92 5.67 4.35
C PHE A 370 -23.56 6.78 5.17
N ASP A 371 -24.26 6.42 6.23
CA ASP A 371 -24.72 7.40 7.22
C ASP A 371 -23.53 8.18 7.78
N ARG A 372 -23.70 9.49 7.91
CA ARG A 372 -22.62 10.40 8.34
C ARG A 372 -22.00 10.02 9.69
N GLU A 373 -22.80 9.43 10.56
CA GLU A 373 -22.36 8.97 11.88
C GLU A 373 -21.41 7.79 11.84
N LYS A 374 -21.46 7.01 10.76
CA LYS A 374 -20.55 5.87 10.53
C LYS A 374 -19.22 6.29 9.92
N VAL A 375 -19.17 7.42 9.20
CA VAL A 375 -17.97 7.87 8.47
C VAL A 375 -17.05 8.66 9.39
N ARG A 376 -15.82 8.22 9.49
CA ARG A 376 -14.77 8.84 10.30
C ARG A 376 -13.59 9.18 9.41
N ILE A 377 -13.19 10.44 9.48
CA ILE A 377 -12.05 10.96 8.74
C ILE A 377 -11.01 11.38 9.76
N ALA A 378 -9.85 10.75 9.72
CA ALA A 378 -8.76 11.08 10.63
C ALA A 378 -8.35 12.55 10.45
N LYS A 379 -8.09 13.25 11.55
CA LYS A 379 -7.64 14.66 11.53
C LYS A 379 -6.35 14.82 10.74
N ASN A 380 -5.49 13.81 10.80
CA ASN A 380 -4.20 13.73 10.13
C ASN A 380 -4.13 12.43 9.36
N THR A 381 -4.76 12.40 8.19
CA THR A 381 -4.92 11.20 7.36
C THR A 381 -3.59 10.50 7.01
N LYS A 382 -2.49 11.25 7.03
CA LYS A 382 -1.14 10.75 6.70
C LYS A 382 -0.40 10.13 7.88
N LEU A 383 -0.87 10.33 9.12
CA LEU A 383 -0.19 9.82 10.33
C LEU A 383 -0.73 8.48 10.83
N VAL A 384 -1.95 8.16 10.45
CA VAL A 384 -2.68 7.02 11.02
C VAL A 384 -1.93 5.72 10.83
N ALA A 385 -1.35 5.49 9.64
CA ALA A 385 -0.59 4.29 9.35
C ALA A 385 0.71 4.21 10.17
N ALA A 386 1.44 5.32 10.33
CA ALA A 386 2.63 5.36 11.17
C ALA A 386 2.30 5.08 12.66
N ILE A 387 1.23 5.68 13.17
CA ILE A 387 0.74 5.45 14.53
C ILE A 387 0.40 3.96 14.72
N GLY A 388 -0.41 3.39 13.82
CA GLY A 388 -0.79 1.98 13.90
C GLY A 388 0.39 1.03 13.79
N ALA A 389 1.37 1.32 12.96
CA ALA A 389 2.60 0.53 12.88
C ALA A 389 3.39 0.58 14.21
N SER A 390 3.47 1.75 14.88
CA SER A 390 4.12 1.84 16.20
C SER A 390 3.37 1.06 17.28
N VAL A 391 2.03 1.06 17.23
CA VAL A 391 1.18 0.23 18.10
C VAL A 391 1.44 -1.27 17.88
N LEU A 392 1.50 -1.71 16.61
CA LEU A 392 1.82 -3.11 16.30
C LEU A 392 3.24 -3.50 16.74
N ALA A 393 4.21 -2.59 16.59
CA ALA A 393 5.57 -2.79 17.10
C ALA A 393 5.55 -2.97 18.64
N ALA A 394 4.76 -2.14 19.34
CA ALA A 394 4.56 -2.26 20.79
C ALA A 394 3.90 -3.58 21.17
N GLY A 395 2.91 -4.04 20.39
CA GLY A 395 2.29 -5.35 20.58
C GLY A 395 3.29 -6.49 20.45
N GLN A 396 4.16 -6.46 19.44
CA GLN A 396 5.22 -7.47 19.26
C GLN A 396 6.27 -7.43 20.37
N ALA A 397 6.48 -6.29 21.00
CA ALA A 397 7.35 -6.11 22.16
C ALA A 397 6.71 -6.51 23.50
N GLY A 398 5.39 -6.79 23.52
CA GLY A 398 4.64 -7.21 24.70
C GLY A 398 4.08 -6.07 25.56
N PHE A 399 3.97 -4.85 25.02
CA PHE A 399 3.44 -3.70 25.77
C PHE A 399 1.92 -3.55 25.73
N LEU A 400 1.26 -4.19 24.77
CA LEU A 400 -0.19 -4.11 24.69
C LEU A 400 -0.84 -5.07 25.69
N LYS A 401 -1.73 -4.55 26.52
CA LYS A 401 -2.55 -5.35 27.44
C LYS A 401 -3.50 -6.27 26.69
N ASN A 402 -4.02 -5.80 25.54
CA ASN A 402 -4.82 -6.61 24.63
C ASN A 402 -4.00 -6.97 23.40
N LYS A 403 -3.91 -8.25 23.10
CA LYS A 403 -3.32 -8.74 21.87
C LYS A 403 -4.18 -8.29 20.68
N LEU A 404 -3.58 -7.67 19.68
CA LEU A 404 -4.21 -7.39 18.40
C LEU A 404 -3.81 -8.47 17.41
N GLU A 405 -4.79 -9.21 16.90
CA GLU A 405 -4.60 -10.22 15.87
C GLU A 405 -5.32 -9.80 14.59
N LEU A 406 -4.55 -9.63 13.51
CA LEU A 406 -5.04 -9.21 12.22
C LEU A 406 -4.90 -10.38 11.24
N VAL A 407 -6.03 -10.91 10.77
CA VAL A 407 -6.08 -12.10 9.91
C VAL A 407 -6.48 -11.66 8.49
N ASP A 408 -5.60 -11.90 7.54
CA ASP A 408 -5.85 -11.61 6.12
C ASP A 408 -6.28 -12.87 5.35
N THR A 409 -7.56 -13.03 5.14
CA THR A 409 -8.13 -14.16 4.38
C THR A 409 -8.13 -13.93 2.86
N GLN A 410 -7.58 -12.83 2.39
CA GLN A 410 -7.60 -12.48 0.96
C GLN A 410 -6.34 -12.90 0.23
N LYS A 411 -5.26 -13.20 0.96
CA LYS A 411 -4.00 -13.67 0.40
C LYS A 411 -3.89 -15.18 0.40
N LEU A 412 -3.16 -15.69 -0.58
CA LEU A 412 -2.76 -17.10 -0.62
C LEU A 412 -1.65 -17.34 0.40
N GLU A 413 -1.80 -18.38 1.21
CA GLU A 413 -0.82 -18.75 2.23
C GLU A 413 0.36 -19.55 1.65
N VAL A 414 0.14 -20.18 0.49
CA VAL A 414 1.09 -21.06 -0.20
C VAL A 414 1.12 -20.75 -1.69
N ASP A 415 2.17 -21.18 -2.38
CA ASP A 415 2.21 -21.15 -3.83
C ASP A 415 1.27 -22.23 -4.40
N ILE A 416 0.41 -21.86 -5.36
CA ILE A 416 -0.52 -22.77 -6.05
C ILE A 416 -0.03 -22.98 -7.47
N GLY A 417 0.01 -24.23 -7.91
CA GLY A 417 0.49 -24.56 -9.23
C GLY A 417 0.11 -25.98 -9.66
N VAL A 418 0.77 -26.43 -10.70
CA VAL A 418 0.66 -27.83 -11.17
C VAL A 418 1.99 -28.55 -10.98
N PHE A 419 1.89 -29.85 -10.72
CA PHE A 419 3.02 -30.73 -10.51
C PHE A 419 2.95 -31.89 -11.50
N ASP A 420 4.05 -32.21 -12.18
CA ASP A 420 4.12 -33.27 -13.19
C ASP A 420 4.71 -34.58 -12.66
N GLY A 421 4.84 -34.70 -11.33
CA GLY A 421 5.50 -35.79 -10.63
C GLY A 421 7.00 -35.54 -10.39
N LYS A 422 7.54 -34.44 -10.93
CA LYS A 422 8.96 -34.06 -10.77
C LYS A 422 9.15 -32.56 -10.54
N ASN A 423 8.45 -31.73 -11.30
CA ASN A 423 8.62 -30.28 -11.27
C ASN A 423 7.32 -29.62 -10.84
N PHE A 424 7.44 -28.57 -10.02
CA PHE A 424 6.35 -27.68 -9.66
C PHE A 424 6.35 -26.44 -10.57
N PHE A 425 5.21 -26.16 -11.19
CA PHE A 425 4.99 -25.00 -12.04
C PHE A 425 4.02 -24.05 -11.35
N GLY A 426 4.56 -23.05 -10.65
CA GLY A 426 3.75 -22.07 -9.90
C GLY A 426 2.89 -21.23 -10.83
N LEU A 427 1.57 -21.17 -10.55
CA LEU A 427 0.57 -20.40 -11.28
C LEU A 427 0.08 -19.19 -10.48
N ALA A 428 0.01 -19.30 -9.16
CA ALA A 428 -0.25 -18.19 -8.25
C ALA A 428 0.73 -18.25 -7.09
N ALA A 429 1.38 -17.12 -6.81
CA ALA A 429 2.36 -17.04 -5.74
C ALA A 429 1.66 -16.82 -4.39
N ARG A 430 2.24 -17.37 -3.32
CA ARG A 430 1.85 -17.02 -1.96
C ARG A 430 1.95 -15.51 -1.75
N ASN A 431 1.23 -14.99 -0.78
CA ASN A 431 1.07 -13.55 -0.50
C ASN A 431 0.41 -12.75 -1.63
N SER A 432 0.11 -13.35 -2.80
CA SER A 432 -0.75 -12.71 -3.80
C SER A 432 -2.23 -12.84 -3.39
N PHE A 433 -3.06 -11.91 -3.88
CA PHE A 433 -4.49 -12.00 -3.64
C PHE A 433 -5.12 -13.04 -4.56
N TRP A 434 -5.93 -13.94 -4.00
CA TRP A 434 -6.58 -14.99 -4.79
C TRP A 434 -7.45 -14.42 -5.92
N TRP A 435 -8.08 -13.27 -5.74
CA TRP A 435 -8.95 -12.62 -6.72
C TRP A 435 -8.21 -11.84 -7.82
N GLN A 436 -6.89 -11.69 -7.73
CA GLN A 436 -6.09 -11.07 -8.79
C GLN A 436 -6.03 -11.94 -10.04
N LYS A 437 -5.80 -11.28 -11.18
CA LYS A 437 -5.46 -11.98 -12.41
C LYS A 437 -4.02 -12.48 -12.34
N HIS A 438 -3.86 -13.79 -12.34
CA HIS A 438 -2.55 -14.44 -12.38
C HIS A 438 -2.07 -14.60 -13.83
N ALA A 439 -0.78 -14.36 -14.07
CA ALA A 439 -0.21 -14.49 -15.40
C ALA A 439 -0.19 -15.96 -15.84
N PRO A 440 -0.56 -16.26 -17.11
CA PRO A 440 -0.44 -17.61 -17.64
C PRO A 440 1.01 -18.12 -17.57
N LYS A 441 1.18 -19.42 -17.37
CA LYS A 441 2.46 -20.10 -17.37
C LYS A 441 2.60 -20.97 -18.62
N LEU A 442 3.71 -20.85 -19.32
CA LEU A 442 4.07 -21.72 -20.43
C LEU A 442 4.85 -22.93 -19.89
N VAL A 443 4.34 -24.12 -20.18
CA VAL A 443 4.94 -25.38 -19.73
C VAL A 443 5.25 -26.26 -20.93
N LEU A 444 6.53 -26.62 -21.09
CA LEU A 444 6.96 -27.59 -22.08
C LEU A 444 6.80 -28.99 -21.51
N VAL A 445 5.99 -29.81 -22.17
CA VAL A 445 5.71 -31.18 -21.73
C VAL A 445 6.90 -32.09 -22.13
N HIS A 446 7.57 -32.63 -21.14
CA HIS A 446 8.69 -33.54 -21.34
C HIS A 446 8.31 -35.03 -21.43
N LYS A 447 7.02 -35.33 -21.49
CA LYS A 447 6.48 -36.67 -21.71
C LYS A 447 5.97 -36.80 -23.15
N GLU A 448 5.96 -37.98 -23.70
CA GLU A 448 5.22 -38.26 -24.93
C GLU A 448 3.73 -38.21 -24.66
N ILE A 449 2.99 -37.56 -25.55
CA ILE A 449 1.51 -37.50 -25.46
C ILE A 449 0.98 -38.51 -26.48
N THR A 450 0.40 -39.58 -25.98
CA THR A 450 -0.25 -40.61 -26.82
C THR A 450 -1.77 -40.41 -26.81
N GLU A 451 -2.41 -40.34 -25.66
CA GLU A 451 -3.87 -40.12 -25.51
C GLU A 451 -4.18 -39.20 -24.34
N LYS A 452 -3.38 -39.24 -23.30
CA LYS A 452 -3.66 -38.59 -22.01
C LYS A 452 -2.40 -37.99 -21.42
N LEU A 453 -2.57 -36.86 -20.73
CA LEU A 453 -1.53 -36.26 -19.91
C LEU A 453 -2.07 -36.11 -18.48
N GLU A 454 -1.40 -36.71 -17.53
CA GLU A 454 -1.73 -36.56 -16.11
C GLU A 454 -0.79 -35.53 -15.45
N ILE A 455 -1.41 -34.57 -14.77
CA ILE A 455 -0.76 -33.58 -13.91
C ILE A 455 -1.55 -33.48 -12.62
N SER A 456 -0.97 -32.92 -11.57
CA SER A 456 -1.69 -32.70 -10.32
C SER A 456 -1.78 -31.23 -10.00
N LEU A 457 -2.94 -30.76 -9.49
CA LEU A 457 -2.97 -29.50 -8.76
C LEU A 457 -2.16 -29.70 -7.49
N ALA A 458 -1.30 -28.75 -7.18
CA ALA A 458 -0.40 -28.86 -6.04
C ALA A 458 -0.23 -27.50 -5.34
N LYS A 459 0.12 -27.57 -4.06
CA LYS A 459 0.59 -26.43 -3.27
C LYS A 459 2.04 -26.62 -2.88
N GLN A 460 2.80 -25.51 -2.80
CA GLN A 460 4.19 -25.54 -2.36
C GLN A 460 4.40 -24.56 -1.21
N THR A 461 5.00 -25.06 -0.14
CA THR A 461 5.32 -24.28 1.05
C THR A 461 6.64 -23.52 0.89
N THR A 462 6.94 -22.64 1.85
CA THR A 462 8.20 -21.88 1.93
C THR A 462 9.45 -22.75 1.91
N ASP A 463 9.35 -23.95 2.46
CA ASP A 463 10.48 -24.91 2.57
C ASP A 463 10.67 -25.70 1.28
N GLY A 464 9.90 -25.40 0.24
CA GLY A 464 9.95 -26.09 -1.05
C GLY A 464 9.23 -27.44 -1.08
N ASN A 465 8.55 -27.82 0.01
CA ASN A 465 7.76 -29.06 0.04
C ASN A 465 6.53 -28.90 -0.85
N THR A 466 6.34 -29.83 -1.77
CA THR A 466 5.19 -29.86 -2.68
C THR A 466 4.20 -30.93 -2.22
N GLU A 467 2.95 -30.52 -2.06
CA GLU A 467 1.83 -31.39 -1.71
C GLU A 467 0.82 -31.42 -2.86
N GLU A 468 0.59 -32.61 -3.40
CA GLU A 468 -0.41 -32.83 -4.44
C GLU A 468 -1.82 -32.82 -3.82
N LEU A 469 -2.72 -32.06 -4.43
CA LEU A 469 -4.10 -31.88 -3.96
C LEU A 469 -5.08 -32.74 -4.74
N GLU A 470 -5.04 -32.65 -6.09
CA GLU A 470 -5.98 -33.30 -6.98
C GLU A 470 -5.31 -33.69 -8.29
N SER A 471 -5.48 -34.95 -8.72
CA SER A 471 -4.98 -35.41 -10.03
C SER A 471 -5.91 -34.93 -11.15
N ILE A 472 -5.32 -34.42 -12.23
CA ILE A 472 -6.00 -33.85 -13.39
C ILE A 472 -5.61 -34.64 -14.63
N LEU A 473 -6.60 -35.27 -15.24
CA LEU A 473 -6.42 -36.01 -16.48
C LEU A 473 -6.80 -35.13 -17.67
N ILE A 474 -5.82 -34.76 -18.49
CA ILE A 474 -5.99 -33.98 -19.71
C ILE A 474 -6.09 -34.94 -20.87
N GLU A 475 -7.28 -35.05 -21.46
CA GLU A 475 -7.59 -35.93 -22.60
C GLU A 475 -7.82 -35.11 -23.87
N GLY A 476 -7.56 -35.72 -25.03
CA GLY A 476 -7.82 -35.10 -26.33
C GLY A 476 -6.75 -34.13 -26.82
N LEU A 477 -5.60 -34.11 -26.19
CA LEU A 477 -4.42 -33.44 -26.76
C LEU A 477 -3.95 -34.18 -28.01
N PRO A 478 -3.37 -33.48 -29.01
CA PRO A 478 -2.78 -34.12 -30.17
C PRO A 478 -1.62 -35.05 -29.77
N THR A 479 -1.56 -36.23 -30.37
CA THR A 479 -0.43 -37.14 -30.19
C THR A 479 0.84 -36.48 -30.69
N ARG A 480 1.83 -36.35 -29.82
CA ARG A 480 3.13 -35.72 -30.13
C ARG A 480 4.28 -36.38 -29.39
N PRO A 481 5.48 -36.43 -30.00
CA PRO A 481 6.69 -36.90 -29.33
C PRO A 481 7.03 -36.08 -28.08
N LYS A 482 7.90 -36.63 -27.26
CA LYS A 482 8.42 -35.96 -26.07
C LYS A 482 9.08 -34.62 -26.42
N GLY A 483 8.75 -33.56 -25.66
CA GLY A 483 9.39 -32.25 -25.72
C GLY A 483 8.94 -31.35 -26.88
N VAL A 484 7.84 -31.70 -27.58
CA VAL A 484 7.28 -30.91 -28.69
C VAL A 484 5.81 -30.49 -28.45
N THR A 485 5.42 -30.39 -27.19
CA THR A 485 4.13 -29.83 -26.79
C THR A 485 4.34 -28.73 -25.76
N CYS A 486 3.92 -27.53 -26.07
CA CYS A 486 3.87 -26.41 -25.14
C CYS A 486 2.41 -26.16 -24.75
N LEU A 487 2.13 -26.16 -23.46
CA LEU A 487 0.84 -25.81 -22.91
C LEU A 487 0.89 -24.44 -22.23
N GLU A 488 -0.16 -23.65 -22.43
CA GLU A 488 -0.45 -22.49 -21.62
C GLU A 488 -1.39 -22.90 -20.49
N LEU A 489 -0.94 -22.71 -19.26
CA LEU A 489 -1.70 -22.98 -18.06
C LEU A 489 -2.09 -21.64 -17.42
N SER A 490 -3.37 -21.45 -17.15
CA SER A 490 -3.87 -20.29 -16.42
C SER A 490 -4.89 -20.69 -15.37
N ILE A 491 -4.99 -19.93 -14.30
CA ILE A 491 -5.94 -20.18 -13.23
C ILE A 491 -6.81 -18.96 -12.96
N ASN A 492 -8.07 -19.20 -12.62
CA ASN A 492 -9.00 -18.19 -12.15
C ASN A 492 -9.66 -18.68 -10.87
N PHE A 493 -9.47 -17.96 -9.77
CA PHE A 493 -10.12 -18.29 -8.52
C PHE A 493 -11.57 -17.79 -8.52
N SER A 494 -12.49 -18.64 -8.10
CA SER A 494 -13.87 -18.26 -7.77
C SER A 494 -14.06 -17.94 -6.29
N SER A 495 -13.18 -18.46 -5.45
CA SER A 495 -13.05 -18.17 -4.01
C SER A 495 -11.62 -18.49 -3.56
N SER A 496 -11.27 -18.19 -2.32
CA SER A 496 -9.97 -18.57 -1.75
C SER A 496 -9.68 -20.09 -1.81
N ASN A 497 -10.72 -20.92 -1.93
CA ASN A 497 -10.62 -22.38 -1.89
C ASN A 497 -11.07 -23.07 -3.16
N SER A 498 -11.44 -22.34 -4.21
CA SER A 498 -11.94 -22.90 -5.46
C SER A 498 -11.38 -22.15 -6.67
N LEU A 499 -10.91 -22.88 -7.65
CA LEU A 499 -10.34 -22.32 -8.88
C LEU A 499 -10.72 -23.10 -10.13
N GLU A 500 -10.67 -22.44 -11.28
CA GLU A 500 -10.71 -23.03 -12.61
C GLU A 500 -9.30 -23.04 -13.19
N LEU A 501 -8.75 -24.22 -13.48
CA LEU A 501 -7.54 -24.38 -14.29
C LEU A 501 -7.93 -24.44 -15.76
N ILE A 502 -7.29 -23.61 -16.57
CA ILE A 502 -7.49 -23.57 -18.02
C ILE A 502 -6.19 -24.04 -18.68
N VAL A 503 -6.30 -25.02 -19.54
CA VAL A 503 -5.20 -25.61 -20.31
C VAL A 503 -5.42 -25.35 -21.79
N ARG A 504 -4.45 -24.74 -22.47
CA ARG A 504 -4.48 -24.51 -23.92
C ARG A 504 -3.27 -25.10 -24.59
N ASP A 505 -3.46 -25.70 -25.77
CA ASP A 505 -2.35 -26.17 -26.60
C ASP A 505 -1.78 -25.02 -27.44
N LEU A 506 -0.50 -24.73 -27.25
CA LEU A 506 0.25 -23.75 -28.06
C LEU A 506 1.11 -24.40 -29.13
N GLY A 507 1.15 -25.74 -29.18
CA GLY A 507 2.01 -26.45 -30.11
C GLY A 507 3.50 -26.27 -29.85
N PHE A 508 4.34 -26.51 -30.87
CA PHE A 508 5.79 -26.29 -30.82
C PHE A 508 6.34 -26.10 -32.23
N GLY A 509 6.45 -24.86 -32.66
CA GLY A 509 6.95 -24.52 -34.00
C GLY A 509 6.01 -24.93 -35.15
N GLU A 510 6.55 -24.90 -36.38
CA GLU A 510 5.74 -25.16 -37.59
C GLU A 510 5.35 -26.63 -37.76
N LEU A 511 6.22 -27.57 -37.32
CA LEU A 511 5.97 -29.00 -37.43
C LEU A 511 4.92 -29.53 -36.47
N PHE A 512 4.71 -28.85 -35.36
CA PHE A 512 3.69 -29.19 -34.35
C PHE A 512 2.89 -27.93 -34.00
N PRO A 513 2.06 -27.44 -34.94
CA PRO A 513 1.34 -26.18 -34.75
C PRO A 513 0.36 -26.26 -33.58
N LYS A 514 0.01 -25.08 -33.03
CA LYS A 514 -1.04 -24.95 -32.04
C LYS A 514 -2.37 -25.47 -32.59
N THR A 515 -3.20 -25.99 -31.70
CA THR A 515 -4.57 -26.38 -32.01
C THR A 515 -5.57 -25.50 -31.26
N ASP A 516 -6.86 -25.66 -31.53
CA ASP A 516 -7.93 -24.98 -30.80
C ASP A 516 -8.26 -25.68 -29.47
N TYR A 517 -7.43 -26.62 -29.04
CA TYR A 517 -7.64 -27.36 -27.81
C TYR A 517 -7.64 -26.42 -26.60
N THR A 518 -8.72 -26.47 -25.84
CA THR A 518 -8.87 -25.79 -24.55
C THR A 518 -9.65 -26.67 -23.61
N ALA A 519 -9.10 -26.99 -22.48
CA ALA A 519 -9.78 -27.72 -21.41
C ALA A 519 -9.87 -26.86 -20.15
N LYS A 520 -10.92 -27.08 -19.37
CA LYS A 520 -11.21 -26.36 -18.12
C LYS A 520 -11.52 -27.36 -17.03
N PHE A 521 -10.88 -27.17 -15.87
CA PHE A 521 -11.02 -28.04 -14.71
C PHE A 521 -11.41 -27.18 -13.51
N LEU A 522 -12.55 -27.49 -12.89
CA LEU A 522 -12.96 -26.86 -11.63
C LEU A 522 -12.38 -27.67 -10.48
N LEU A 523 -11.54 -27.06 -9.69
CA LEU A 523 -10.73 -27.71 -8.67
C LEU A 523 -10.97 -27.06 -7.31
N GLN A 524 -10.86 -27.86 -6.25
CA GLN A 524 -10.97 -27.40 -4.88
C GLN A 524 -9.60 -27.47 -4.20
N LEU A 525 -9.24 -26.40 -3.52
CA LEU A 525 -8.14 -26.41 -2.57
C LEU A 525 -8.71 -27.02 -1.29
N SER A 526 -8.46 -28.30 -1.03
CA SER A 526 -8.95 -28.94 0.18
C SER A 526 -8.46 -28.17 1.40
N ASN A 527 -9.38 -27.83 2.29
CA ASN A 527 -9.05 -27.33 3.61
C ASN A 527 -8.27 -28.42 4.34
N SER A 528 -7.00 -28.16 4.66
CA SER A 528 -6.22 -28.96 5.58
C SER A 528 -6.66 -28.68 7.01
#